data_02997b3c95562314828e50c96a5bbb94
#
_entry.id   02997b3c95562314828e50c96a5bbb94
#
_cell.length_a   1.000
_cell.length_b   1.000
_cell.length_c   1.000
_cell.angle_alpha   90.00
_cell.angle_beta   90.00
_cell.angle_gamma   90.00
#
_symmetry.space_group_name_H-M   'P 1'
#
loop_
_entity.id
_entity.type
_entity.pdbx_description
1 polymer ?
#
loop_
_entity_poly.entity_id
_entity_poly.type
_entity_poly.pdbx_seq_one_letter_code
_entity_poly.pdbx_strand_id
1 'polypeptide(L)'
;LDKIVKELEYKGRAIYLPPKYMKDFKSGIVYIPKEEETEIPSVEEVSNEKTFSKNPQGILLTPPGLSLTNLFEKELGTDFLRTDLPHLQENMPKILIENLEIAQDLQMEMQGNIVNVKITDSIYKNFCQEKEKLHNICGSIGCPLCSAIACALTRATGKPITIEKDDISEDNKTITIRYRILEE
;
A
#
# COMPACT_ATOMS: atom_id res chain seq x y z
N LEU A 1 -4.55 -15.93 4.23
CA LEU A 1 -5.19 -15.01 3.29
C LEU A 1 -5.10 -15.52 1.85
N ASP A 2 -3.90 -15.80 1.36
CA ASP A 2 -3.63 -16.27 0.00
C ASP A 2 -4.47 -17.52 -0.38
N LYS A 3 -4.60 -18.46 0.54
CA LYS A 3 -5.44 -19.65 0.35
C LYS A 3 -6.92 -19.30 0.18
N ILE A 4 -7.47 -18.40 0.99
CA ILE A 4 -8.88 -17.97 0.93
C ILE A 4 -9.18 -17.29 -0.39
N VAL A 5 -8.32 -16.41 -0.85
CA VAL A 5 -8.54 -15.65 -2.06
C VAL A 5 -8.37 -16.50 -3.29
N LYS A 6 -7.45 -17.48 -3.27
CA LYS A 6 -7.31 -18.48 -4.31
C LYS A 6 -8.54 -19.41 -4.39
N GLU A 7 -9.05 -19.87 -3.25
CA GLU A 7 -10.26 -20.70 -3.19
C GLU A 7 -11.51 -19.95 -3.65
N LEU A 8 -11.55 -18.63 -3.45
CA LEU A 8 -12.67 -17.76 -3.84
C LEU A 8 -12.50 -17.13 -5.23
N GLU A 9 -11.43 -17.48 -5.97
CA GLU A 9 -11.14 -17.03 -7.33
C GLU A 9 -11.12 -15.52 -7.53
N TYR A 10 -10.62 -14.74 -6.52
CA TYR A 10 -10.40 -13.32 -6.66
C TYR A 10 -9.18 -13.03 -7.53
N LYS A 11 -9.35 -12.21 -8.56
CA LYS A 11 -8.34 -11.93 -9.59
C LYS A 11 -7.90 -10.46 -9.61
N GLY A 12 -8.70 -9.59 -9.01
CA GLY A 12 -8.47 -8.16 -9.05
C GLY A 12 -7.25 -7.74 -8.26
N ARG A 13 -6.63 -6.65 -8.70
CA ARG A 13 -5.49 -6.04 -8.03
C ARG A 13 -5.95 -5.27 -6.79
N ALA A 14 -5.20 -5.39 -5.70
CA ALA A 14 -5.51 -4.69 -4.45
C ALA A 14 -5.49 -3.17 -4.61
N ILE A 15 -6.49 -2.50 -4.07
CA ILE A 15 -6.66 -1.05 -4.08
C ILE A 15 -6.67 -0.56 -2.63
N TYR A 16 -5.72 0.28 -2.28
CA TYR A 16 -5.66 0.96 -1.01
C TYR A 16 -6.63 2.13 -1.04
N LEU A 17 -7.63 2.13 -0.16
CA LEU A 17 -8.66 3.16 -0.13
C LEU A 17 -8.25 4.35 0.74
N PRO A 18 -8.56 5.59 0.32
CA PRO A 18 -8.23 6.79 1.08
C PRO A 18 -9.10 6.94 2.35
N PRO A 19 -8.69 7.79 3.30
CA PRO A 19 -9.32 7.92 4.60
C PRO A 19 -10.82 8.23 4.60
N LYS A 20 -11.36 8.85 3.54
CA LYS A 20 -12.80 9.11 3.42
C LYS A 20 -13.69 7.86 3.46
N TYR A 21 -13.11 6.67 3.21
CA TYR A 21 -13.79 5.37 3.32
C TYR A 21 -13.87 4.83 4.75
N MET A 22 -13.25 5.51 5.71
CA MET A 22 -13.08 5.01 7.07
C MET A 22 -13.74 5.92 8.11
N LYS A 23 -14.24 5.31 9.18
CA LYS A 23 -14.78 6.06 10.32
C LYS A 23 -13.67 6.61 11.23
N ASP A 24 -12.53 5.95 11.27
CA ASP A 24 -11.35 6.34 12.01
C ASP A 24 -10.19 6.58 11.04
N PHE A 25 -9.65 7.79 11.03
CA PHE A 25 -8.54 8.20 10.15
C PHE A 25 -7.23 7.45 10.36
N LYS A 26 -7.06 6.78 11.50
CA LYS A 26 -5.91 5.90 11.77
C LYS A 26 -6.10 4.48 11.25
N SER A 27 -7.30 4.15 10.80
CA SER A 27 -7.59 2.89 10.14
C SER A 27 -7.05 2.88 8.71
N GLY A 28 -7.09 1.74 8.07
CA GLY A 28 -6.76 1.54 6.67
C GLY A 28 -7.59 0.41 6.09
N ILE A 29 -7.94 0.52 4.82
CA ILE A 29 -8.68 -0.52 4.10
C ILE A 29 -8.00 -0.77 2.77
N VAL A 30 -7.77 -2.06 2.47
CA VAL A 30 -7.44 -2.55 1.14
C VAL A 30 -8.66 -3.27 0.60
N TYR A 31 -9.10 -2.87 -0.57
CA TYR A 31 -10.13 -3.52 -1.35
C TYR A 31 -9.51 -4.43 -2.39
N ILE A 32 -9.92 -5.69 -2.43
CA ILE A 32 -9.51 -6.66 -3.46
C ILE A 32 -10.74 -7.01 -4.27
N PRO A 33 -10.86 -6.50 -5.51
CA PRO A 33 -11.98 -6.82 -6.36
C PRO A 33 -11.96 -8.28 -6.81
N LYS A 34 -13.13 -8.84 -7.08
CA LYS A 34 -13.25 -10.20 -7.60
C LYS A 34 -12.72 -10.30 -9.03
N GLU A 35 -13.01 -9.32 -9.87
CA GLU A 35 -12.57 -9.25 -11.26
C GLU A 35 -11.50 -8.16 -11.45
N GLU A 36 -10.68 -8.28 -12.50
CA GLU A 36 -9.56 -7.36 -12.76
C GLU A 36 -10.02 -5.94 -13.11
N GLU A 37 -11.09 -5.82 -13.90
CA GLU A 37 -11.66 -4.52 -14.31
C GLU A 37 -12.92 -4.23 -13.51
N THR A 38 -12.76 -3.82 -12.26
CA THR A 38 -13.89 -3.54 -11.36
C THR A 38 -13.82 -2.11 -10.87
N GLU A 39 -14.98 -1.47 -10.77
CA GLU A 39 -15.13 -0.15 -10.17
C GLU A 39 -14.73 -0.16 -8.68
N ILE A 40 -14.28 0.98 -8.18
CA ILE A 40 -14.02 1.16 -6.75
C ILE A 40 -15.36 1.23 -6.03
N PRO A 41 -15.57 0.50 -4.92
CA PRO A 41 -16.82 0.56 -4.18
C PRO A 41 -17.10 1.97 -3.65
N SER A 42 -18.36 2.32 -3.50
CA SER A 42 -18.73 3.60 -2.90
C SER A 42 -18.36 3.66 -1.40
N VAL A 43 -18.21 4.88 -0.87
CA VAL A 43 -17.95 5.07 0.57
C VAL A 43 -19.04 4.44 1.42
N GLU A 44 -20.29 4.51 0.98
CA GLU A 44 -21.45 3.94 1.69
C GLU A 44 -21.36 2.42 1.76
N GLU A 45 -21.01 1.76 0.67
CA GLU A 45 -20.85 0.30 0.62
C GLU A 45 -19.72 -0.17 1.54
N VAL A 46 -18.55 0.47 1.48
CA VAL A 46 -17.41 0.12 2.36
C VAL A 46 -17.76 0.35 3.83
N SER A 47 -18.51 1.41 4.15
CA SER A 47 -18.88 1.73 5.53
C SER A 47 -19.90 0.75 6.13
N ASN A 48 -20.72 0.10 5.30
CA ASN A 48 -21.74 -0.86 5.70
C ASN A 48 -21.23 -2.31 5.71
N GLU A 49 -20.16 -2.61 5.01
CA GLU A 49 -19.61 -3.96 4.90
C GLU A 49 -18.43 -4.18 5.87
N LYS A 50 -18.31 -5.41 6.38
CA LYS A 50 -17.20 -5.74 7.33
C LYS A 50 -16.01 -6.37 6.66
N THR A 51 -16.24 -7.32 5.75
CA THR A 51 -15.17 -8.12 5.14
C THR A 51 -15.40 -8.32 3.64
N PHE A 52 -16.65 -8.44 3.22
CA PHE A 52 -17.01 -8.68 1.83
C PHE A 52 -17.86 -7.52 1.32
N SER A 53 -17.46 -6.93 0.19
CA SER A 53 -18.30 -6.01 -0.58
C SER A 53 -19.15 -6.80 -1.57
N LYS A 54 -20.40 -6.40 -1.73
CA LYS A 54 -21.35 -7.08 -2.63
C LYS A 54 -21.43 -6.41 -3.99
N ASN A 55 -21.29 -5.10 -4.03
CA ASN A 55 -21.45 -4.32 -5.25
C ASN A 55 -20.50 -3.10 -5.26
N PRO A 56 -19.36 -3.16 -5.97
CA PRO A 56 -18.84 -4.33 -6.68
C PRO A 56 -18.33 -5.44 -5.75
N GLN A 57 -18.33 -6.68 -6.23
CA GLN A 57 -17.88 -7.82 -5.42
C GLN A 57 -16.39 -7.72 -5.10
N GLY A 58 -16.05 -7.85 -3.84
CA GLY A 58 -14.68 -7.77 -3.39
C GLY A 58 -14.49 -8.12 -1.91
N ILE A 59 -13.24 -8.11 -1.48
CA ILE A 59 -12.83 -8.33 -0.09
C ILE A 59 -12.25 -7.03 0.47
N LEU A 60 -12.66 -6.68 1.68
CA LEU A 60 -12.13 -5.54 2.44
C LEU A 60 -11.22 -6.07 3.55
N LEU A 61 -9.99 -5.60 3.58
CA LEU A 61 -8.96 -6.06 4.51
C LEU A 61 -8.25 -4.88 5.17
N THR A 62 -7.72 -5.12 6.36
CA THR A 62 -6.76 -4.21 6.98
C THR A 62 -5.40 -4.34 6.27
N PRO A 63 -4.79 -3.24 5.81
CA PRO A 63 -3.47 -3.28 5.19
C PRO A 63 -2.39 -3.86 6.12
N PRO A 64 -1.50 -4.74 5.63
CA PRO A 64 -0.43 -5.30 6.47
C PRO A 64 0.58 -4.24 6.95
N GLY A 65 0.69 -3.12 6.25
CA GLY A 65 1.56 -2.00 6.60
C GLY A 65 0.94 -0.92 7.47
N LEU A 66 -0.33 -1.04 7.87
CA LEU A 66 -1.04 0.02 8.59
C LEU A 66 -0.34 0.46 9.89
N SER A 67 0.09 -0.50 10.71
CA SER A 67 0.79 -0.20 11.96
C SER A 67 2.12 0.52 11.71
N LEU A 68 2.83 0.15 10.63
CA LEU A 68 4.07 0.79 10.23
C LEU A 68 3.82 2.21 9.70
N THR A 69 2.73 2.46 8.98
CA THR A 69 2.33 3.81 8.56
C THR A 69 2.06 4.71 9.78
N ASN A 70 1.35 4.20 10.77
CA ASN A 70 1.07 4.94 12.00
C ASN A 70 2.37 5.24 12.78
N LEU A 71 3.35 4.34 12.72
CA LEU A 71 4.68 4.59 13.28
C LEU A 71 5.42 5.69 12.49
N PHE A 72 5.35 5.71 11.17
CA PHE A 72 5.92 6.78 10.33
C PHE A 72 5.39 8.15 10.74
N GLU A 73 4.08 8.29 10.92
CA GLU A 73 3.46 9.55 11.38
C GLU A 73 3.94 9.96 12.77
N LYS A 74 4.07 8.99 13.68
CA LYS A 74 4.58 9.23 15.03
C LYS A 74 6.01 9.73 15.01
N GLU A 75 6.90 9.11 14.23
CA GLU A 75 8.31 9.48 14.11
C GLU A 75 8.51 10.84 13.42
N LEU A 76 7.67 11.16 12.45
CA LEU A 76 7.69 12.47 11.80
C LEU A 76 7.05 13.57 12.66
N GLY A 77 6.20 13.20 13.61
CA GLY A 77 5.40 14.15 14.40
C GLY A 77 4.32 14.86 13.57
N THR A 78 3.91 14.27 12.46
CA THR A 78 2.96 14.85 11.50
C THR A 78 1.99 13.78 10.99
N ASP A 79 0.73 14.18 10.87
CA ASP A 79 -0.32 13.36 10.25
C ASP A 79 -0.25 13.49 8.71
N PHE A 80 -0.16 12.38 7.99
CA PHE A 80 -0.09 12.39 6.53
C PHE A 80 -1.36 12.95 5.85
N LEU A 81 -2.49 12.99 6.55
CA LEU A 81 -3.70 13.68 6.08
C LEU A 81 -3.52 15.21 5.92
N ARG A 82 -2.53 15.78 6.58
CA ARG A 82 -2.21 17.20 6.56
C ARG A 82 -0.98 17.53 5.71
N THR A 83 -0.50 16.53 4.98
CA THR A 83 0.69 16.65 4.12
C THR A 83 0.28 16.43 2.65
N ASP A 84 1.23 16.67 1.77
CA ASP A 84 1.10 16.39 0.34
C ASP A 84 2.22 15.44 -0.14
N LEU A 85 2.18 15.06 -1.39
CA LEU A 85 3.19 14.17 -1.99
C LEU A 85 4.61 14.74 -1.94
N PRO A 86 4.88 16.04 -2.23
CA PRO A 86 6.20 16.62 -2.09
C PRO A 86 6.76 16.50 -0.67
N HIS A 87 5.93 16.77 0.34
CA HIS A 87 6.33 16.63 1.74
C HIS A 87 6.63 15.17 2.10
N LEU A 88 5.81 14.24 1.62
CA LEU A 88 6.03 12.82 1.83
C LEU A 88 7.35 12.36 1.16
N GLN A 89 7.60 12.80 -0.07
CA GLN A 89 8.82 12.50 -0.83
C GLN A 89 10.08 12.99 -0.10
N GLU A 90 10.03 14.19 0.45
CA GLU A 90 11.15 14.79 1.19
C GLU A 90 11.45 14.09 2.51
N ASN A 91 10.40 13.67 3.23
CA ASN A 91 10.55 13.18 4.61
C ASN A 91 10.59 11.65 4.73
N MET A 92 10.09 10.90 3.75
CA MET A 92 10.11 9.44 3.80
C MET A 92 11.53 8.85 3.93
N PRO A 93 12.57 9.35 3.22
CA PRO A 93 13.95 8.90 3.43
C PRO A 93 14.40 9.09 4.88
N LYS A 94 14.14 10.25 5.48
CA LYS A 94 14.50 10.54 6.87
C LYS A 94 13.86 9.55 7.85
N ILE A 95 12.57 9.26 7.67
CA ILE A 95 11.85 8.30 8.52
C ILE A 95 12.48 6.91 8.44
N LEU A 96 12.69 6.40 7.23
CA LEU A 96 13.12 5.03 7.03
C LEU A 96 14.61 4.82 7.33
N ILE A 97 15.45 5.81 7.05
CA ILE A 97 16.90 5.70 7.16
C ILE A 97 17.38 6.17 8.54
N GLU A 98 16.98 7.39 8.96
CA GLU A 98 17.52 8.01 10.16
C GLU A 98 16.73 7.65 11.42
N ASN A 99 15.39 7.69 11.37
CA ASN A 99 14.56 7.50 12.55
C ASN A 99 14.34 6.03 12.89
N LEU A 100 14.04 5.20 11.89
CA LEU A 100 13.67 3.80 12.10
C LEU A 100 14.78 2.81 11.71
N GLU A 101 15.82 3.26 10.99
CA GLU A 101 16.95 2.43 10.54
C GLU A 101 16.52 1.13 9.82
N ILE A 102 15.42 1.19 9.05
CA ILE A 102 14.85 0.03 8.36
C ILE A 102 15.30 -0.12 6.91
N ALA A 103 16.04 0.86 6.38
CA ALA A 103 16.65 0.85 5.07
C ALA A 103 17.94 1.68 5.06
N GLN A 104 18.86 1.40 4.12
CA GLN A 104 20.07 2.20 3.96
C GLN A 104 19.89 3.39 3.01
N ASP A 105 19.01 3.25 2.02
CA ASP A 105 18.66 4.32 1.09
C ASP A 105 17.21 4.19 0.62
N LEU A 106 16.60 5.34 0.33
CA LEU A 106 15.28 5.42 -0.28
C LEU A 106 15.22 6.58 -1.26
N GLN A 107 14.79 6.28 -2.47
CA GLN A 107 14.51 7.25 -3.53
C GLN A 107 13.03 7.16 -3.90
N MET A 108 12.36 8.31 -3.99
CA MET A 108 10.96 8.41 -4.37
C MET A 108 10.83 9.46 -5.48
N GLU A 109 10.31 9.04 -6.63
CA GLU A 109 10.12 9.89 -7.80
C GLU A 109 8.67 9.86 -8.26
N MET A 110 8.15 11.01 -8.63
CA MET A 110 6.78 11.18 -9.12
C MET A 110 6.78 11.57 -10.59
N GLN A 111 5.94 10.90 -11.38
CA GLN A 111 5.68 11.18 -12.78
C GLN A 111 4.18 11.07 -13.07
N GLY A 112 3.48 12.20 -13.09
CA GLY A 112 2.04 12.22 -13.25
C GLY A 112 1.34 11.49 -12.09
N ASN A 113 0.60 10.42 -12.40
CA ASN A 113 -0.09 9.58 -11.43
C ASN A 113 0.71 8.35 -10.98
N ILE A 114 1.99 8.27 -11.33
CA ILE A 114 2.89 7.19 -10.95
C ILE A 114 3.88 7.68 -9.90
N VAL A 115 4.07 6.86 -8.85
CA VAL A 115 5.10 7.05 -7.83
C VAL A 115 6.03 5.84 -7.87
N ASN A 116 7.28 6.06 -8.24
CA ASN A 116 8.33 5.05 -8.23
C ASN A 116 9.13 5.17 -6.93
N VAL A 117 9.30 4.07 -6.23
CA VAL A 117 10.07 4.00 -4.98
C VAL A 117 11.14 2.94 -5.12
N LYS A 118 12.37 3.31 -4.76
CA LYS A 118 13.52 2.40 -4.73
C LYS A 118 14.10 2.39 -3.32
N ILE A 119 14.21 1.22 -2.72
CA ILE A 119 14.66 1.03 -1.34
C ILE A 119 15.87 0.08 -1.35
N THR A 120 16.96 0.49 -0.73
CA THR A 120 18.20 -0.29 -0.70
C THR A 120 18.43 -0.84 0.72
N ASP A 121 18.83 -2.12 0.79
CA ASP A 121 19.16 -2.86 2.02
C ASP A 121 18.11 -2.71 3.14
N SER A 122 16.85 -2.94 2.79
CA SER A 122 15.76 -2.97 3.76
C SER A 122 15.79 -4.23 4.61
N ILE A 123 15.46 -4.09 5.90
CA ILE A 123 15.22 -5.25 6.79
C ILE A 123 14.05 -6.12 6.32
N TYR A 124 13.16 -5.60 5.48
CA TYR A 124 12.01 -6.30 4.91
C TYR A 124 12.33 -7.07 3.62
N LYS A 125 13.57 -7.06 3.13
CA LYS A 125 13.96 -7.71 1.85
C LYS A 125 13.59 -9.20 1.79
N ASN A 126 13.69 -9.92 2.89
CA ASN A 126 13.35 -11.35 2.94
C ASN A 126 11.85 -11.60 2.70
N PHE A 127 10.96 -10.69 3.13
CA PHE A 127 9.53 -10.79 2.82
C PHE A 127 9.26 -10.64 1.32
N CYS A 128 10.05 -9.83 0.63
CA CYS A 128 9.93 -9.66 -0.82
C CYS A 128 10.41 -10.90 -1.59
N GLN A 129 11.42 -11.62 -1.08
CA GLN A 129 11.90 -12.87 -1.67
C GLN A 129 10.90 -14.02 -1.56
N GLU A 130 10.20 -14.12 -0.44
CA GLU A 130 9.20 -15.18 -0.23
C GLU A 130 7.96 -15.03 -1.11
N LYS A 131 7.75 -13.85 -1.69
CA LYS A 131 6.64 -13.58 -2.62
C LYS A 131 6.61 -14.47 -3.86
N GLU A 132 7.76 -14.84 -4.39
CA GLU A 132 7.83 -15.75 -5.54
C GLU A 132 7.15 -17.09 -5.27
N LYS A 133 6.96 -17.44 -4.00
CA LYS A 133 6.27 -18.65 -3.55
C LYS A 133 4.77 -18.43 -3.28
N LEU A 134 4.33 -17.17 -3.16
CA LEU A 134 2.96 -16.77 -2.80
C LEU A 134 2.30 -16.05 -3.98
N HIS A 135 1.90 -16.83 -4.97
CA HIS A 135 1.53 -16.41 -6.31
C HIS A 135 0.22 -15.67 -6.36
N ASN A 136 -0.39 -14.82 -5.88
CA ASN A 136 -1.54 -14.06 -6.40
C ASN A 136 -1.89 -12.75 -5.66
N ILE A 137 -1.99 -12.75 -4.35
CA ILE A 137 -2.50 -11.58 -3.63
C ILE A 137 -1.43 -10.86 -2.87
N CYS A 138 -0.50 -11.60 -2.28
CA CYS A 138 0.67 -10.96 -1.69
C CYS A 138 1.45 -10.12 -2.73
N GLY A 139 1.35 -10.49 -4.03
CA GLY A 139 1.87 -9.69 -5.14
C GLY A 139 1.20 -8.32 -5.27
N SER A 140 -0.10 -8.21 -5.05
CA SER A 140 -0.81 -6.95 -5.22
C SER A 140 -0.95 -6.12 -3.93
N ILE A 141 -0.92 -6.78 -2.75
CA ILE A 141 -0.96 -6.08 -1.45
C ILE A 141 0.44 -5.59 -1.02
N GLY A 142 1.49 -6.24 -1.50
CA GLY A 142 2.86 -5.93 -1.12
C GLY A 142 3.28 -6.48 0.25
N CYS A 143 4.58 -6.36 0.57
CA CYS A 143 5.11 -6.64 1.90
C CYS A 143 4.67 -5.53 2.89
N PRO A 144 4.87 -5.69 4.21
CA PRO A 144 4.49 -4.66 5.19
C PRO A 144 5.06 -3.27 4.88
N LEU A 145 6.29 -3.17 4.37
CA LEU A 145 6.88 -1.89 4.00
C LEU A 145 6.23 -1.28 2.75
N CYS A 146 6.05 -2.07 1.69
CA CYS A 146 5.36 -1.61 0.47
C CYS A 146 3.92 -1.17 0.78
N SER A 147 3.23 -1.93 1.62
CA SER A 147 1.88 -1.62 2.10
C SER A 147 1.85 -0.33 2.95
N ALA A 148 2.85 -0.11 3.81
CA ALA A 148 2.93 1.09 4.62
C ALA A 148 3.10 2.36 3.76
N ILE A 149 3.93 2.29 2.74
CA ILE A 149 4.11 3.40 1.79
C ILE A 149 2.81 3.64 1.01
N ALA A 150 2.11 2.60 0.55
CA ALA A 150 0.81 2.74 -0.09
C ALA A 150 -0.22 3.44 0.82
N CYS A 151 -0.28 3.08 2.11
CA CYS A 151 -1.13 3.75 3.08
C CYS A 151 -0.74 5.23 3.28
N ALA A 152 0.55 5.53 3.36
CA ALA A 152 1.03 6.91 3.44
C ALA A 152 0.63 7.73 2.20
N LEU A 153 0.77 7.15 1.01
CA LEU A 153 0.35 7.76 -0.25
C LEU A 153 -1.16 8.02 -0.29
N THR A 154 -2.01 7.07 0.15
CA THR A 154 -3.47 7.31 0.19
C THR A 154 -3.85 8.43 1.14
N ARG A 155 -3.17 8.54 2.29
CA ARG A 155 -3.42 9.62 3.26
C ARG A 155 -3.00 10.97 2.70
N ALA A 156 -1.81 11.07 2.11
CA ALA A 156 -1.27 12.32 1.58
C ALA A 156 -1.98 12.81 0.30
N THR A 157 -2.48 11.90 -0.52
CA THR A 157 -3.18 12.26 -1.78
C THR A 157 -4.69 12.39 -1.62
N GLY A 158 -5.28 11.71 -0.64
CA GLY A 158 -6.73 11.54 -0.55
C GLY A 158 -7.32 10.68 -1.67
N LYS A 159 -6.49 9.96 -2.45
CA LYS A 159 -6.89 9.16 -3.60
C LYS A 159 -6.58 7.68 -3.39
N PRO A 160 -7.28 6.77 -4.09
CA PRO A 160 -6.97 5.34 -4.07
C PRO A 160 -5.60 5.06 -4.70
N ILE A 161 -4.88 4.09 -4.14
CA ILE A 161 -3.55 3.69 -4.62
C ILE A 161 -3.54 2.18 -4.91
N THR A 162 -2.88 1.80 -5.99
CA THR A 162 -2.56 0.39 -6.26
C THR A 162 -1.06 0.20 -6.43
N ILE A 163 -0.55 -0.96 -6.01
CA ILE A 163 0.82 -1.39 -6.31
C ILE A 163 0.80 -2.08 -7.67
N GLU A 164 1.35 -1.43 -8.70
CA GLU A 164 1.40 -2.00 -10.04
C GLU A 164 2.45 -3.08 -10.18
N LYS A 165 3.60 -2.82 -9.59
CA LYS A 165 4.76 -3.69 -9.69
C LYS A 165 5.64 -3.51 -8.46
N ASP A 166 6.20 -4.61 -7.99
CA ASP A 166 7.27 -4.61 -7.03
C ASP A 166 8.26 -5.73 -7.40
N ASP A 167 9.50 -5.35 -7.55
CA ASP A 167 10.60 -6.23 -7.93
C ASP A 167 11.71 -6.14 -6.89
N ILE A 168 12.45 -7.22 -6.75
CA ILE A 168 13.70 -7.25 -6.01
C ILE A 168 14.86 -7.49 -6.98
N SER A 169 15.98 -6.79 -6.78
CA SER A 169 17.17 -6.99 -7.61
C SER A 169 17.79 -8.39 -7.43
N GLU A 170 18.55 -8.87 -8.41
CA GLU A 170 19.19 -10.20 -8.38
C GLU A 170 20.10 -10.40 -7.16
N ASP A 171 20.75 -9.34 -6.68
CA ASP A 171 21.59 -9.36 -5.48
C ASP A 171 20.78 -9.23 -4.17
N ASN A 172 19.46 -9.19 -4.27
CA ASN A 172 18.52 -9.05 -3.16
C ASN A 172 18.70 -7.82 -2.26
N LYS A 173 19.35 -6.77 -2.78
CA LYS A 173 19.60 -5.55 -2.01
C LYS A 173 18.62 -4.45 -2.27
N THR A 174 18.04 -4.39 -3.46
CA THR A 174 17.18 -3.28 -3.88
C THR A 174 15.77 -3.77 -4.16
N ILE A 175 14.80 -3.10 -3.53
CA ILE A 175 13.36 -3.28 -3.79
C ILE A 175 12.92 -2.08 -4.63
N THR A 176 12.30 -2.33 -5.78
CA THR A 176 11.71 -1.30 -6.63
C THR A 176 10.21 -1.49 -6.67
N ILE A 177 9.45 -0.44 -6.32
CA ILE A 177 8.00 -0.48 -6.25
C ILE A 177 7.44 0.63 -7.14
N ARG A 178 6.41 0.29 -7.91
CA ARG A 178 5.64 1.23 -8.71
C ARG A 178 4.21 1.31 -8.20
N TYR A 179 3.84 2.47 -7.69
CA TYR A 179 2.48 2.79 -7.27
C TYR A 179 1.78 3.60 -8.34
N ARG A 180 0.47 3.35 -8.49
CA ARG A 180 -0.41 4.17 -9.31
C ARG A 180 -1.46 4.85 -8.44
N ILE A 181 -1.60 6.15 -8.60
CA ILE A 181 -2.69 6.95 -8.05
C ILE A 181 -3.87 6.82 -9.00
N LEU A 182 -4.99 6.31 -8.50
CA LEU A 182 -6.20 6.12 -9.29
C LEU A 182 -7.06 7.37 -9.26
N GLU A 183 -7.73 7.66 -10.39
CA GLU A 183 -8.82 8.63 -10.43
C GLU A 183 -10.11 7.95 -9.98
N GLU A 184 -10.99 8.72 -9.35
CA GLU A 184 -12.34 8.27 -8.92
C GLU A 184 -13.39 8.76 -9.89
#